data_3c8fa1f0462b07250a56a08c0631d2ad
#
_entry.id   3c8fa1f0462b07250a56a08c0631d2ad
#
_cell.length_a   1.000
_cell.length_b   1.000
_cell.length_c   1.000
_cell.angle_alpha   90.00
_cell.angle_beta   90.00
_cell.angle_gamma   90.00
#
_symmetry.space_group_name_H-M   'P 1'
#
loop_
_entity.id
_entity.type
_entity.pdbx_description
1 polymer ?
#
loop_
_entity_poly.entity_id
_entity_poly.type
_entity_poly.pdbx_seq_one_letter_code
_entity_poly.pdbx_strand_id
1 'polypeptide(L)'
;MAIYYDNITEIIPKVLLALVIVGLLMTILKYLRKKSVKFVLEQAEDKLLIGFIDSIFRIANVSIGLLVFLFTIGQDEIASNVLGAATISSVVIGFAFKDIAENFLAGIIMAFNRPFSIGDTIMTGAVE
;
A
#
# COMPACT_ATOMS: atom_id res chain seq x y z
N MET A 1 23.92 14.04 -35.73
CA MET A 1 22.49 13.93 -36.06
C MET A 1 22.00 12.47 -36.03
N ALA A 2 22.71 11.50 -36.57
CA ALA A 2 22.30 10.07 -36.59
C ALA A 2 22.07 9.48 -35.20
N ILE A 3 22.92 9.78 -34.21
CA ILE A 3 22.82 9.25 -32.83
C ILE A 3 21.52 9.71 -32.13
N TYR A 4 20.95 10.83 -32.52
CA TYR A 4 19.70 11.34 -31.95
C TYR A 4 18.45 10.60 -32.47
N TYR A 5 18.50 10.14 -33.73
CA TYR A 5 17.40 9.41 -34.36
C TYR A 5 17.34 7.95 -33.88
N ASP A 6 18.49 7.31 -33.64
CA ASP A 6 18.53 5.92 -33.12
C ASP A 6 17.91 5.81 -31.72
N ASN A 7 18.16 6.80 -30.86
CA ASN A 7 17.53 6.85 -29.53
C ASN A 7 16.01 7.03 -29.58
N ILE A 8 15.51 7.84 -30.53
CA ILE A 8 14.05 8.11 -30.63
C ILE A 8 13.31 6.86 -31.13
N THR A 9 13.87 6.15 -32.11
CA THR A 9 13.25 4.95 -32.67
C THR A 9 13.18 3.78 -31.67
N GLU A 10 14.10 3.73 -30.70
CA GLU A 10 14.06 2.73 -29.62
C GLU A 10 13.17 3.14 -28.44
N ILE A 11 13.07 4.43 -28.15
CA ILE A 11 12.28 4.92 -27.00
C ILE A 11 10.78 4.89 -27.29
N ILE A 12 10.36 5.24 -28.52
CA ILE A 12 8.94 5.28 -28.89
C ILE A 12 8.23 3.93 -28.63
N PRO A 13 8.73 2.77 -29.12
CA PRO A 13 8.07 1.51 -28.86
C PRO A 13 8.07 1.11 -27.38
N LYS A 14 9.13 1.45 -26.62
CA LYS A 14 9.18 1.21 -25.16
C LYS A 14 8.13 2.02 -24.42
N VAL A 15 7.96 3.30 -24.77
CA VAL A 15 6.94 4.17 -24.18
C VAL A 15 5.53 3.69 -24.52
N LEU A 16 5.27 3.30 -25.77
CA LEU A 16 3.97 2.75 -26.17
C LEU A 16 3.66 1.47 -25.41
N LEU A 17 4.64 0.58 -25.31
CA LEU A 17 4.51 -0.68 -24.57
C LEU A 17 4.29 -0.42 -23.07
N ALA A 18 5.02 0.55 -22.48
CA ALA A 18 4.83 0.96 -21.09
C ALA A 18 3.41 1.47 -20.84
N LEU A 19 2.88 2.32 -21.72
CA LEU A 19 1.52 2.84 -21.61
C LEU A 19 0.46 1.73 -21.70
N VAL A 20 0.65 0.74 -22.58
CA VAL A 20 -0.25 -0.41 -22.68
C VAL A 20 -0.20 -1.25 -21.40
N ILE A 21 1.01 -1.58 -20.89
CA ILE A 21 1.17 -2.37 -19.67
C ILE A 21 0.56 -1.66 -18.48
N VAL A 22 0.87 -0.36 -18.28
CA VAL A 22 0.32 0.45 -17.19
C VAL A 22 -1.19 0.57 -17.30
N GLY A 23 -1.72 0.78 -18.51
CA GLY A 23 -3.17 0.84 -18.75
C GLY A 23 -3.89 -0.46 -18.40
N LEU A 24 -3.34 -1.62 -18.79
CA LEU A 24 -3.86 -2.92 -18.43
C LEU A 24 -3.79 -3.16 -16.91
N LEU A 25 -2.63 -2.88 -16.30
CA LEU A 25 -2.42 -3.01 -14.86
C LEU A 25 -3.41 -2.14 -14.07
N MET A 26 -3.54 -0.87 -14.44
CA MET A 26 -4.49 0.07 -13.81
C MET A 26 -5.93 -0.42 -13.92
N THR A 27 -6.29 -1.01 -15.06
CA THR A 27 -7.64 -1.54 -15.28
C THR A 27 -7.91 -2.76 -14.39
N ILE A 28 -6.95 -3.69 -14.30
CA ILE A 28 -7.03 -4.87 -13.45
C ILE A 28 -7.13 -4.47 -11.97
N LEU A 29 -6.24 -3.58 -11.53
CA LEU A 29 -6.24 -3.10 -10.15
C LEU A 29 -7.53 -2.35 -9.79
N LYS A 30 -8.07 -1.56 -10.72
CA LYS A 30 -9.36 -0.89 -10.57
C LYS A 30 -10.52 -1.88 -10.45
N TYR A 31 -10.48 -2.96 -11.21
CA TYR A 31 -11.49 -4.03 -11.13
C TYR A 31 -11.40 -4.78 -9.80
N LEU A 32 -10.20 -5.18 -9.37
CA LEU A 32 -9.96 -5.83 -8.07
C LEU A 32 -10.40 -4.94 -6.91
N ARG A 33 -10.03 -3.66 -6.94
CA ARG A 33 -10.45 -2.65 -5.95
C ARG A 33 -11.97 -2.57 -5.85
N LYS A 34 -12.67 -2.46 -6.99
CA LYS A 34 -14.14 -2.35 -7.01
C LYS A 34 -14.80 -3.56 -6.36
N LYS A 35 -14.22 -4.75 -6.53
CA LYS A 35 -14.71 -6.00 -5.91
C LYS A 35 -14.43 -6.03 -4.40
N SER A 36 -13.20 -5.68 -3.98
CA SER A 36 -12.80 -5.71 -2.57
C SER A 36 -13.46 -4.60 -1.75
N VAL A 37 -13.53 -3.39 -2.31
CA VAL A 37 -14.17 -2.24 -1.65
C VAL A 37 -15.68 -2.47 -1.51
N LYS A 38 -16.35 -3.09 -2.49
CA LYS A 38 -17.77 -3.40 -2.39
C LYS A 38 -18.07 -4.33 -1.21
N PHE A 39 -17.22 -5.32 -0.96
CA PHE A 39 -17.38 -6.24 0.18
C PHE A 39 -17.23 -5.53 1.54
N VAL A 40 -16.29 -4.56 1.64
CA VAL A 40 -16.10 -3.75 2.86
C VAL A 40 -17.21 -2.71 3.01
N LEU A 41 -17.69 -2.13 1.90
CA LEU A 41 -18.74 -1.12 1.86
C LEU A 41 -20.10 -1.62 2.35
N GLU A 42 -20.42 -2.89 2.11
CA GLU A 42 -21.67 -3.50 2.55
C GLU A 42 -21.72 -3.69 4.07
N GLN A 43 -20.57 -3.60 4.76
CA GLN A 43 -20.47 -3.75 6.22
C GLN A 43 -20.09 -2.46 6.96
N ALA A 44 -19.64 -1.42 6.26
CA ALA A 44 -19.20 -0.17 6.88
C ALA A 44 -20.23 0.95 6.66
N GLU A 45 -20.82 1.44 7.75
CA GLU A 45 -21.75 2.59 7.74
C GLU A 45 -21.03 3.94 7.58
N ASP A 46 -19.70 3.99 7.81
CA ASP A 46 -18.94 5.24 7.85
C ASP A 46 -18.33 5.59 6.48
N LYS A 47 -18.88 6.64 5.87
CA LYS A 47 -18.42 7.19 4.58
C LYS A 47 -16.99 7.74 4.62
N LEU A 48 -16.51 8.19 5.79
CA LEU A 48 -15.15 8.73 5.95
C LEU A 48 -14.11 7.62 5.87
N LEU A 49 -14.36 6.49 6.53
CA LEU A 49 -13.51 5.31 6.49
C LEU A 49 -13.36 4.78 5.04
N ILE A 50 -14.47 4.73 4.33
CA ILE A 50 -14.51 4.34 2.93
C ILE A 50 -13.65 5.25 2.06
N GLY A 51 -13.81 6.57 2.21
CA GLY A 51 -13.04 7.57 1.47
C GLY A 51 -11.55 7.50 1.76
N PHE A 52 -11.18 7.22 3.02
CA PHE A 52 -9.79 7.05 3.43
C PHE A 52 -9.15 5.82 2.79
N ILE A 53 -9.80 4.67 2.88
CA ILE A 53 -9.33 3.41 2.26
C ILE A 53 -9.22 3.59 0.74
N ASP A 54 -10.21 4.21 0.11
CA ASP A 54 -10.21 4.51 -1.32
C ASP A 54 -9.01 5.37 -1.74
N SER A 55 -8.67 6.35 -0.93
CA SER A 55 -7.52 7.24 -1.18
C SER A 55 -6.19 6.49 -1.08
N ILE A 56 -6.03 5.62 -0.07
CA ILE A 56 -4.83 4.77 0.07
C ILE A 56 -4.67 3.86 -1.16
N PHE A 57 -5.72 3.18 -1.58
CA PHE A 57 -5.67 2.34 -2.78
C PHE A 57 -5.36 3.13 -4.05
N ARG A 58 -5.84 4.37 -4.16
CA ARG A 58 -5.55 5.25 -5.29
C ARG A 58 -4.07 5.62 -5.33
N ILE A 59 -3.51 6.05 -4.19
CA ILE A 59 -2.09 6.39 -4.07
C ILE A 59 -1.23 5.18 -4.41
N ALA A 60 -1.51 4.02 -3.82
CA ALA A 60 -0.78 2.78 -4.10
C ALA A 60 -0.82 2.41 -5.60
N ASN A 61 -1.99 2.49 -6.23
CA ASN A 61 -2.15 2.23 -7.67
C ASN A 61 -1.30 3.17 -8.54
N VAL A 62 -1.33 4.47 -8.25
CA VAL A 62 -0.54 5.46 -9.00
C VAL A 62 0.95 5.21 -8.82
N SER A 63 1.39 4.91 -7.58
CA SER A 63 2.80 4.61 -7.29
C SER A 63 3.29 3.36 -8.00
N ILE A 64 2.50 2.28 -8.01
CA ILE A 64 2.83 1.04 -8.73
C ILE A 64 2.88 1.30 -10.24
N GLY A 65 1.90 2.02 -10.78
CA GLY A 65 1.87 2.37 -12.20
C GLY A 65 3.08 3.19 -12.63
N LEU A 66 3.51 4.15 -11.81
CA LEU A 66 4.70 4.95 -12.04
C LEU A 66 5.98 4.10 -12.06
N LEU A 67 6.14 3.20 -11.09
CA LEU A 67 7.29 2.29 -11.03
C LEU A 67 7.35 1.36 -12.25
N VAL A 68 6.22 0.74 -12.62
CA VAL A 68 6.14 -0.12 -13.80
C VAL A 68 6.48 0.66 -15.06
N PHE A 69 6.00 1.89 -15.18
CA PHE A 69 6.33 2.77 -16.29
C PHE A 69 7.84 3.04 -16.38
N LEU A 70 8.47 3.44 -15.26
CA LEU A 70 9.90 3.72 -15.21
C LEU A 70 10.75 2.52 -15.59
N PHE A 71 10.45 1.33 -15.07
CA PHE A 71 11.14 0.10 -15.43
C PHE A 71 10.97 -0.26 -16.91
N THR A 72 9.76 -0.09 -17.46
CA THR A 72 9.49 -0.46 -18.87
C THR A 72 10.22 0.45 -19.85
N ILE A 73 10.41 1.73 -19.52
CA ILE A 73 11.17 2.66 -20.37
C ILE A 73 12.70 2.57 -20.18
N GLY A 74 13.16 1.69 -19.25
CA GLY A 74 14.58 1.48 -18.98
C GLY A 74 15.20 2.55 -18.03
N GLN A 75 14.38 3.21 -17.22
CA GLN A 75 14.83 4.14 -16.18
C GLN A 75 15.00 3.41 -14.82
N ASP A 76 15.78 2.34 -14.85
CA ASP A 76 15.95 1.44 -13.70
C ASP A 76 16.59 2.15 -12.50
N GLU A 77 17.48 3.10 -12.75
CA GLU A 77 18.14 3.88 -11.69
C GLU A 77 17.13 4.75 -10.95
N ILE A 78 16.26 5.47 -11.67
CA ILE A 78 15.23 6.31 -11.08
C ILE A 78 14.22 5.44 -10.32
N ALA A 79 13.78 4.33 -10.93
CA ALA A 79 12.85 3.40 -10.31
C ALA A 79 13.44 2.81 -8.99
N SER A 80 14.71 2.43 -9.01
CA SER A 80 15.42 1.90 -7.83
C SER A 80 15.57 2.95 -6.72
N ASN A 81 15.86 4.19 -7.06
CA ASN A 81 15.93 5.30 -6.10
C ASN A 81 14.56 5.57 -5.45
N VAL A 82 13.48 5.54 -6.24
CA VAL A 82 12.10 5.69 -5.71
C VAL A 82 11.75 4.54 -4.78
N LEU A 83 12.09 3.29 -5.15
CA LEU A 83 11.88 2.12 -4.28
C LEU A 83 12.71 2.20 -3.01
N GLY A 84 13.96 2.64 -3.08
CA GLY A 84 14.82 2.84 -1.93
C GLY A 84 14.23 3.86 -0.94
N ALA A 85 13.77 5.00 -1.45
CA ALA A 85 13.11 6.03 -0.65
C ALA A 85 11.80 5.50 -0.01
N ALA A 86 11.00 4.76 -0.78
CA ALA A 86 9.77 4.14 -0.28
C ALA A 86 10.06 3.10 0.82
N THR A 87 11.14 2.31 0.68
CA THR A 87 11.56 1.33 1.67
C THR A 87 11.93 2.00 2.99
N ILE A 88 12.75 3.05 2.95
CA ILE A 88 13.12 3.82 4.15
C ILE A 88 11.86 4.43 4.81
N SER A 89 11.00 5.04 4.00
CA SER A 89 9.76 5.64 4.48
C SER A 89 8.85 4.61 5.14
N SER A 90 8.75 3.40 4.59
CA SER A 90 7.92 2.33 5.16
C SER A 90 8.43 1.85 6.51
N VAL A 91 9.76 1.80 6.71
CA VAL A 91 10.37 1.48 8.00
C VAL A 91 10.03 2.55 9.05
N VAL A 92 10.16 3.82 8.70
CA VAL A 92 9.81 4.94 9.61
C VAL A 92 8.34 4.90 9.99
N ILE A 93 7.45 4.70 9.01
CA ILE A 93 6.00 4.56 9.24
C ILE A 93 5.73 3.34 10.12
N GLY A 94 6.39 2.19 9.85
CA GLY A 94 6.24 0.97 10.65
C GLY A 94 6.59 1.19 12.12
N PHE A 95 7.70 1.90 12.39
CA PHE A 95 8.06 2.26 13.77
C PHE A 95 7.06 3.21 14.42
N ALA A 96 6.53 4.18 13.68
CA ALA A 96 5.50 5.09 14.19
C ALA A 96 4.19 4.35 14.57
N PHE A 97 3.85 3.28 13.86
CA PHE A 97 2.67 2.45 14.12
C PHE A 97 2.90 1.28 15.08
N LYS A 98 4.14 1.06 15.52
CA LYS A 98 4.52 -0.09 16.35
C LYS A 98 3.64 -0.22 17.60
N ASP A 99 3.54 0.85 18.38
CA ASP A 99 2.79 0.83 19.66
C ASP A 99 1.30 0.59 19.43
N ILE A 100 0.73 1.12 18.33
CA ILE A 100 -0.67 0.88 17.95
C ILE A 100 -0.87 -0.60 17.61
N ALA A 101 0.03 -1.18 16.84
CA ALA A 101 -0.03 -2.59 16.45
C ALA A 101 0.15 -3.51 17.67
N GLU A 102 1.07 -3.22 18.58
CA GLU A 102 1.28 -3.98 19.82
C GLU A 102 0.02 -3.97 20.70
N ASN A 103 -0.56 -2.80 20.93
CA ASN A 103 -1.79 -2.67 21.72
C ASN A 103 -2.98 -3.39 21.06
N PHE A 104 -3.09 -3.31 19.73
CA PHE A 104 -4.13 -4.00 18.98
C PHE A 104 -3.99 -5.52 19.09
N LEU A 105 -2.77 -6.05 18.91
CA LEU A 105 -2.48 -7.47 19.05
C LEU A 105 -2.72 -7.95 20.47
N ALA A 106 -2.31 -7.17 21.48
CA ALA A 106 -2.59 -7.50 22.89
C ALA A 106 -4.10 -7.60 23.15
N GLY A 107 -4.90 -6.69 22.59
CA GLY A 107 -6.35 -6.73 22.67
C GLY A 107 -6.95 -7.99 22.03
N ILE A 108 -6.45 -8.38 20.85
CA ILE A 108 -6.86 -9.61 20.17
C ILE A 108 -6.52 -10.84 21.02
N ILE A 109 -5.29 -10.92 21.55
CA ILE A 109 -4.83 -12.03 22.38
C ILE A 109 -5.69 -12.15 23.65
N MET A 110 -6.01 -11.02 24.30
CA MET A 110 -6.91 -11.00 25.45
C MET A 110 -8.32 -11.50 25.09
N ALA A 111 -8.84 -11.12 23.93
CA ALA A 111 -10.16 -11.56 23.48
C ALA A 111 -10.24 -13.08 23.26
N PHE A 112 -9.15 -13.67 22.76
CA PHE A 112 -9.08 -15.13 22.53
C PHE A 112 -8.78 -15.92 23.80
N ASN A 113 -7.79 -15.52 24.59
CA ASN A 113 -7.33 -16.27 25.75
C ASN A 113 -8.18 -16.04 27.01
N ARG A 114 -8.96 -14.94 27.06
CA ARG A 114 -9.81 -14.54 28.18
C ARG A 114 -9.15 -14.83 29.54
N PRO A 115 -7.99 -14.22 29.86
CA PRO A 115 -7.25 -14.48 31.08
C PRO A 115 -8.04 -14.14 32.35
N PHE A 116 -9.14 -13.39 32.22
CA PHE A 116 -10.02 -12.97 33.30
C PHE A 116 -11.48 -13.24 32.94
N SER A 117 -12.26 -13.68 33.93
CA SER A 117 -13.71 -13.86 33.82
C SER A 117 -14.46 -12.73 34.54
N ILE A 118 -15.71 -12.53 34.17
CA ILE A 118 -16.57 -11.56 34.86
C ILE A 118 -16.73 -12.01 36.33
N GLY A 119 -16.28 -11.18 37.28
CA GLY A 119 -16.29 -11.47 38.71
C GLY A 119 -14.91 -11.79 39.32
N ASP A 120 -13.85 -11.91 38.48
CA ASP A 120 -12.50 -12.14 38.98
C ASP A 120 -11.93 -10.84 39.61
N THR A 121 -11.28 -11.01 40.78
CA THR A 121 -10.54 -9.92 41.43
C THR A 121 -9.11 -9.89 40.89
N ILE A 122 -8.73 -8.85 40.22
CA ILE A 122 -7.40 -8.67 39.61
C ILE A 122 -6.53 -7.84 40.54
N MET A 123 -5.40 -8.38 41.01
CA MET A 123 -4.35 -7.62 41.65
C MET A 123 -3.35 -7.14 40.57
N THR A 124 -3.37 -5.88 40.21
CA THR A 124 -2.30 -5.25 39.42
C THR A 124 -1.27 -4.73 40.39
N GLY A 125 -0.02 -5.19 40.26
CA GLY A 125 1.17 -4.88 41.04
C GLY A 125 1.07 -3.78 42.09
N ALA A 126 1.60 -4.01 43.25
CA ALA A 126 1.64 -3.02 44.32
C ALA A 126 2.28 -1.73 43.79
N VAL A 127 1.51 -0.67 43.72
CA VAL A 127 2.03 0.70 43.56
C VAL A 127 2.61 1.05 44.92
N GLU A 128 3.95 1.03 45.05
CA GLU A 128 4.65 1.72 46.14
C GLU A 128 4.57 3.24 45.95
#